data_7678d8e913d627b93612f161b71d5cbb
#
_entry.id   7678d8e913d627b93612f161b71d5cbb
#
_cell.length_a   1.000
_cell.length_b   1.000
_cell.length_c   1.000
_cell.angle_alpha   90.00
_cell.angle_beta   90.00
_cell.angle_gamma   90.00
#
_symmetry.space_group_name_H-M   'P 1'
#
loop_
_entity.id
_entity.type
_entity.pdbx_description
1 polymer ?
#
loop_
_entity_poly.entity_id
_entity_poly.type
_entity_poly.pdbx_seq_one_letter_code
_entity_poly.pdbx_strand_id
1 'polypeptide(L)'
;PYQFIWNEAQTEAFFEPTGGNTNIQYLNREGTSVNIKYHIPNQMECRSCHRTNDVILPIGVAARHINRKYAYESGEQNQLAYWAAHKMLTLPATKPPANADWQDEKASLESKARAYLDINCGLPQARWSGQYVGVVFRCFQ
;
A
#
# COMPACT_ATOMS: atom_id res chain seq x y z
N PRO A 1 0.11 14.40 3.69
CA PRO A 1 1.37 14.00 3.07
C PRO A 1 2.13 15.22 2.57
N TYR A 2 3.45 15.12 2.57
CA TYR A 2 4.36 16.15 2.08
C TYR A 2 5.23 15.52 1.01
N GLN A 3 5.28 16.09 -0.19
CA GLN A 3 6.14 15.65 -1.27
C GLN A 3 7.42 16.47 -1.29
N PHE A 4 8.52 15.77 -1.55
CA PHE A 4 9.85 16.34 -1.72
C PHE A 4 10.39 15.89 -3.06
N ILE A 5 10.97 16.81 -3.81
CA ILE A 5 11.60 16.53 -5.10
C ILE A 5 13.11 16.56 -4.91
N TRP A 6 13.76 15.46 -5.24
CA TRP A 6 15.20 15.35 -5.21
C TRP A 6 15.85 16.12 -6.36
N ASN A 7 16.99 16.74 -6.09
CA ASN A 7 17.85 17.28 -7.14
C ASN A 7 18.43 16.14 -8.00
N GLU A 8 19.02 16.49 -9.17
CA GLU A 8 19.61 15.50 -10.07
C GLU A 8 20.73 14.67 -9.42
N ALA A 9 21.51 15.26 -8.53
CA ALA A 9 22.58 14.59 -7.80
C ALA A 9 22.08 13.68 -6.67
N GLN A 10 20.77 13.66 -6.37
CA GLN A 10 20.15 12.88 -5.29
C GLN A 10 20.76 13.17 -3.90
N THR A 11 21.24 14.39 -3.68
CA THR A 11 21.88 14.83 -2.42
C THR A 11 20.96 15.64 -1.54
N GLU A 12 20.00 16.34 -2.14
CA GLU A 12 19.05 17.21 -1.44
C GLU A 12 17.65 17.07 -2.03
N ALA A 13 16.64 17.23 -1.18
CA ALA A 13 15.24 17.21 -1.58
C ALA A 13 14.52 18.47 -1.13
N PHE A 14 13.74 19.07 -2.01
CA PHE A 14 13.01 20.30 -1.78
C PHE A 14 11.53 20.04 -1.64
N PHE A 15 10.91 20.67 -0.65
CA PHE A 15 9.46 20.58 -0.46
C PHE A 15 8.73 21.30 -1.60
N GLU A 16 7.84 20.58 -2.29
CA GLU A 16 7.08 21.08 -3.43
C GLU A 16 5.57 20.86 -3.26
N PRO A 17 4.85 21.78 -2.61
CA PRO A 17 3.43 21.62 -2.31
C PRO A 17 2.52 21.69 -3.54
N THR A 18 2.98 22.32 -4.62
CA THR A 18 2.19 22.54 -5.84
C THR A 18 2.26 21.36 -6.80
N GLY A 19 3.18 20.42 -6.54
CA GLY A 19 3.45 19.31 -7.44
C GLY A 19 4.11 19.77 -8.75
N GLY A 20 4.07 18.93 -9.76
CA GLY A 20 4.69 19.26 -11.04
C GLY A 20 4.89 18.05 -11.93
N ASN A 21 5.90 18.13 -12.80
CA ASN A 21 6.29 17.03 -13.64
C ASN A 21 7.81 16.91 -13.63
N THR A 22 8.30 15.67 -13.66
CA THR A 22 9.71 15.37 -13.84
C THR A 22 9.89 14.26 -14.88
N ASN A 23 11.04 14.24 -15.53
CA ASN A 23 11.37 13.14 -16.43
C ASN A 23 12.15 12.08 -15.65
N ILE A 24 11.68 10.84 -15.73
CA ILE A 24 12.33 9.69 -15.12
C ILE A 24 12.85 8.77 -16.23
N GLN A 25 14.11 8.43 -16.14
CA GLN A 25 14.72 7.41 -17.00
C GLN A 25 15.07 6.18 -16.17
N TYR A 26 14.66 5.00 -16.64
CA TYR A 26 15.01 3.74 -15.99
C TYR A 26 15.18 2.63 -17.03
N LEU A 27 15.82 1.55 -16.62
CA LEU A 27 15.90 0.33 -17.42
C LEU A 27 14.75 -0.59 -17.05
N ASN A 28 13.98 -1.05 -18.03
CA ASN A 28 12.95 -2.05 -17.81
C ASN A 28 13.59 -3.44 -17.57
N ARG A 29 12.76 -4.47 -17.35
CA ARG A 29 13.24 -5.84 -17.09
C ARG A 29 14.01 -6.44 -18.26
N GLU A 30 13.80 -5.96 -19.47
CA GLU A 30 14.47 -6.38 -20.68
C GLU A 30 15.75 -5.57 -20.95
N GLY A 31 16.15 -4.67 -20.04
CA GLY A 31 17.33 -3.82 -20.18
C GLY A 31 17.15 -2.63 -21.13
N THR A 32 15.93 -2.37 -21.61
CA THR A 32 15.63 -1.23 -22.49
C THR A 32 15.46 0.04 -21.67
N SER A 33 16.09 1.14 -22.10
CA SER A 33 15.90 2.45 -21.48
C SER A 33 14.51 3.01 -21.79
N VAL A 34 13.79 3.34 -20.75
CA VAL A 34 12.43 3.92 -20.81
C VAL A 34 12.46 5.32 -20.20
N ASN A 35 11.94 6.30 -20.94
CA ASN A 35 11.74 7.65 -20.45
C ASN A 35 10.26 7.90 -20.22
N ILE A 36 9.89 8.33 -19.03
CA ILE A 36 8.52 8.70 -18.69
C ILE A 36 8.48 10.13 -18.14
N LYS A 37 7.43 10.87 -18.51
CA LYS A 37 7.09 12.12 -17.85
C LYS A 37 6.25 11.77 -16.64
N TYR A 38 6.85 11.81 -15.45
CA TYR A 38 6.17 11.49 -14.20
C TYR A 38 5.48 12.72 -13.65
N HIS A 39 4.18 12.57 -13.32
CA HIS A 39 3.42 13.58 -12.62
C HIS A 39 3.67 13.49 -11.12
N ILE A 40 4.17 14.57 -10.52
CA ILE A 40 4.33 14.72 -9.08
C ILE A 40 3.03 15.31 -8.54
N PRO A 41 2.24 14.58 -7.75
CA PRO A 41 0.94 15.08 -7.29
C PRO A 41 1.09 16.26 -6.35
N ASN A 42 0.18 17.22 -6.42
CA ASN A 42 0.08 18.31 -5.46
C ASN A 42 -0.57 17.83 -4.14
N GLN A 43 -0.60 18.72 -3.14
CA GLN A 43 -1.19 18.40 -1.82
C GLN A 43 -2.67 18.00 -1.88
N MET A 44 -3.44 18.59 -2.78
CA MET A 44 -4.88 18.28 -2.91
C MET A 44 -5.09 16.89 -3.51
N GLU A 45 -4.28 16.53 -4.51
CA GLU A 45 -4.29 15.20 -5.10
C GLU A 45 -3.87 14.14 -4.07
N CYS A 46 -2.87 14.40 -3.23
CA CYS A 46 -2.53 13.52 -2.12
C CYS A 46 -3.70 13.34 -1.14
N ARG A 47 -4.39 14.42 -0.80
CA ARG A 47 -5.55 14.39 0.10
C ARG A 47 -6.72 13.59 -0.45
N SER A 48 -6.89 13.49 -1.76
CA SER A 48 -7.98 12.72 -2.36
C SER A 48 -7.98 11.25 -1.94
N CYS A 49 -6.80 10.68 -1.72
CA CYS A 49 -6.64 9.30 -1.23
C CYS A 49 -6.33 9.21 0.27
N HIS A 50 -5.56 10.15 0.81
CA HIS A 50 -5.07 10.11 2.20
C HIS A 50 -5.98 10.77 3.23
N ARG A 51 -7.19 11.18 2.87
CA ARG A 51 -8.13 11.85 3.78
C ARG A 51 -9.34 10.99 4.08
N THR A 52 -9.61 10.79 5.36
CA THR A 52 -10.83 10.12 5.85
C THR A 52 -11.40 10.96 7.00
N ASN A 53 -12.69 11.35 6.90
CA ASN A 53 -13.38 12.17 7.91
C ASN A 53 -12.58 13.42 8.32
N ASP A 54 -12.05 14.16 7.31
CA ASP A 54 -11.24 15.37 7.49
C ASP A 54 -9.85 15.15 8.15
N VAL A 55 -9.50 13.93 8.47
CA VAL A 55 -8.19 13.57 8.99
C VAL A 55 -7.31 12.99 7.88
N ILE A 56 -6.07 13.48 7.79
CA ILE A 56 -5.07 12.93 6.88
C ILE A 56 -4.44 11.72 7.56
N LEU A 57 -4.56 10.56 6.93
CA LEU A 57 -4.05 9.30 7.43
C LEU A 57 -3.13 8.65 6.39
N PRO A 58 -2.09 7.94 6.84
CA PRO A 58 -1.35 7.04 5.95
C PRO A 58 -2.31 5.99 5.38
N ILE A 59 -2.15 5.67 4.09
CA ILE A 59 -2.82 4.50 3.52
C ILE A 59 -2.07 3.28 4.04
N GLY A 60 -2.68 2.62 5.01
CA GLY A 60 -2.12 1.38 5.56
C GLY A 60 -2.59 0.16 4.79
N VAL A 61 -1.98 -1.00 5.10
CA VAL A 61 -2.50 -2.28 4.64
C VAL A 61 -3.65 -2.72 5.55
N ALA A 62 -4.71 -3.27 4.98
CA ALA A 62 -5.74 -3.94 5.76
C ALA A 62 -5.29 -5.36 6.12
N ALA A 63 -5.75 -5.90 7.26
CA ALA A 63 -5.37 -7.24 7.70
C ALA A 63 -5.66 -8.31 6.64
N ARG A 64 -6.75 -8.17 5.86
CA ARG A 64 -7.11 -9.09 4.78
C ARG A 64 -6.10 -9.11 3.62
N HIS A 65 -5.32 -8.03 3.40
CA HIS A 65 -4.31 -7.96 2.34
C HIS A 65 -3.06 -8.78 2.68
N ILE A 66 -2.74 -8.87 3.97
CA ILE A 66 -1.57 -9.58 4.48
C ILE A 66 -1.90 -10.91 5.18
N ASN A 67 -3.18 -11.29 5.22
CA ASN A 67 -3.59 -12.61 5.71
C ASN A 67 -3.39 -13.67 4.61
N ARG A 68 -2.14 -13.81 4.16
CA ARG A 68 -1.69 -14.71 3.10
C ARG A 68 -0.30 -15.26 3.41
N LYS A 69 0.08 -16.31 2.72
CA LYS A 69 1.43 -16.86 2.80
C LYS A 69 2.45 -15.91 2.19
N TYR A 70 3.60 -15.82 2.81
CA TYR A 70 4.74 -15.05 2.35
C TYR A 70 6.04 -15.85 2.62
N ALA A 71 6.97 -15.81 1.65
CA ALA A 71 8.26 -16.47 1.78
C ALA A 71 9.23 -15.59 2.55
N TYR A 72 9.48 -15.95 3.81
CA TYR A 72 10.53 -15.37 4.64
C TYR A 72 11.82 -16.20 4.52
N GLU A 73 12.94 -15.67 4.93
CA GLU A 73 14.19 -16.45 5.03
C GLU A 73 14.03 -17.70 5.92
N SER A 74 13.19 -17.61 6.95
CA SER A 74 12.86 -18.72 7.86
C SER A 74 11.85 -19.73 7.29
N GLY A 75 11.43 -19.57 6.03
CA GLY A 75 10.43 -20.40 5.37
C GLY A 75 9.09 -19.70 5.15
N GLU A 76 8.16 -20.39 4.48
CA GLU A 76 6.84 -19.86 4.16
C GLU A 76 5.96 -19.80 5.41
N GLN A 77 5.44 -18.61 5.73
CA GLN A 77 4.55 -18.39 6.87
C GLN A 77 3.43 -17.42 6.48
N ASN A 78 2.31 -17.46 7.24
CA ASN A 78 1.26 -16.44 7.06
C ASN A 78 1.78 -15.08 7.54
N GLN A 79 1.78 -14.08 6.68
CA GLN A 79 2.38 -12.76 6.94
C GLN A 79 1.73 -12.05 8.13
N LEU A 80 0.40 -12.10 8.25
CA LEU A 80 -0.32 -11.49 9.36
C LEU A 80 0.06 -12.14 10.70
N ALA A 81 0.13 -13.48 10.73
CA ALA A 81 0.52 -14.23 11.92
C ALA A 81 2.00 -13.98 12.29
N TYR A 82 2.88 -13.94 11.29
CA TYR A 82 4.29 -13.62 11.48
C TYR A 82 4.48 -12.24 12.12
N TRP A 83 3.81 -11.22 11.61
CA TRP A 83 3.92 -9.87 12.18
C TRP A 83 3.35 -9.79 13.60
N ALA A 84 2.28 -10.53 13.89
CA ALA A 84 1.74 -10.60 15.25
C ALA A 84 2.72 -11.29 16.22
N ALA A 85 3.34 -12.40 15.81
CA ALA A 85 4.33 -13.12 16.61
C ALA A 85 5.57 -12.25 16.92
N HIS A 86 5.94 -11.38 15.98
CA HIS A 86 7.05 -10.41 16.16
C HIS A 86 6.60 -9.09 16.82
N LYS A 87 5.38 -9.03 17.37
CA LYS A 87 4.84 -7.86 18.08
C LYS A 87 4.74 -6.58 17.25
N MET A 88 4.77 -6.70 15.91
CA MET A 88 4.62 -5.58 14.98
C MET A 88 3.18 -5.08 14.89
N LEU A 89 2.22 -5.94 15.21
CA LEU A 89 0.79 -5.62 15.28
C LEU A 89 0.07 -6.46 16.34
N THR A 90 -1.14 -6.04 16.69
CA THR A 90 -2.04 -6.81 17.54
C THR A 90 -3.15 -7.41 16.66
N LEU A 91 -3.35 -8.73 16.77
CA LEU A 91 -4.45 -9.38 16.07
C LEU A 91 -5.79 -9.03 16.72
N PRO A 92 -6.85 -8.88 15.92
CA PRO A 92 -8.20 -8.79 16.46
C PRO A 92 -8.64 -10.11 17.07
N ALA A 93 -9.66 -10.06 17.92
CA ALA A 93 -10.23 -11.26 18.56
C ALA A 93 -10.81 -12.25 17.52
N THR A 94 -11.31 -11.75 16.40
CA THR A 94 -11.80 -12.57 15.29
C THR A 94 -10.76 -12.63 14.16
N LYS A 95 -10.57 -13.84 13.60
CA LYS A 95 -9.67 -14.02 12.45
C LYS A 95 -10.15 -13.17 11.28
N PRO A 96 -9.34 -12.24 10.77
CA PRO A 96 -9.74 -11.43 9.63
C PRO A 96 -9.86 -12.29 8.36
N PRO A 97 -10.75 -11.92 7.42
CA PRO A 97 -10.80 -12.57 6.12
C PRO A 97 -9.46 -12.43 5.39
N ALA A 98 -9.30 -13.18 4.33
CA ALA A 98 -8.19 -13.06 3.39
C ALA A 98 -8.71 -12.68 2.01
N ASN A 99 -8.00 -11.81 1.30
CA ASN A 99 -8.28 -11.56 -0.11
C ASN A 99 -7.88 -12.77 -0.95
N ALA A 100 -8.57 -12.97 -2.07
CA ALA A 100 -8.21 -14.01 -3.02
C ALA A 100 -6.80 -13.76 -3.57
N ASP A 101 -6.01 -14.83 -3.68
CA ASP A 101 -4.72 -14.78 -4.34
C ASP A 101 -4.93 -14.77 -5.86
N TRP A 102 -4.33 -13.81 -6.54
CA TRP A 102 -4.44 -13.72 -8.00
C TRP A 102 -3.74 -14.88 -8.72
N GLN A 103 -2.76 -15.54 -8.06
CA GLN A 103 -2.04 -16.70 -8.57
C GLN A 103 -2.78 -18.02 -8.31
N ASP A 104 -3.78 -18.05 -7.42
CA ASP A 104 -4.55 -19.25 -7.16
C ASP A 104 -5.47 -19.56 -8.36
N GLU A 105 -5.15 -20.60 -9.12
CA GLU A 105 -5.94 -21.03 -10.27
C GLU A 105 -7.37 -21.45 -9.91
N LYS A 106 -7.59 -21.87 -8.66
CA LYS A 106 -8.91 -22.30 -8.16
C LYS A 106 -9.81 -21.13 -7.76
N ALA A 107 -9.25 -19.96 -7.51
CA ALA A 107 -10.02 -18.79 -7.18
C ALA A 107 -10.78 -18.26 -8.40
N SER A 108 -12.07 -17.94 -8.22
CA SER A 108 -12.89 -17.39 -9.28
C SER A 108 -12.36 -16.05 -9.79
N LEU A 109 -12.59 -15.75 -11.06
CA LEU A 109 -12.21 -14.45 -11.64
C LEU A 109 -12.88 -13.29 -10.88
N GLU A 110 -14.12 -13.46 -10.44
CA GLU A 110 -14.83 -12.46 -9.63
C GLU A 110 -14.10 -12.20 -8.32
N SER A 111 -13.68 -13.24 -7.59
CA SER A 111 -12.95 -13.09 -6.34
C SER A 111 -11.61 -12.39 -6.53
N LYS A 112 -10.89 -12.70 -7.61
CA LYS A 112 -9.63 -12.04 -7.97
C LYS A 112 -9.85 -10.58 -8.33
N ALA A 113 -10.88 -10.27 -9.13
CA ALA A 113 -11.22 -8.90 -9.50
C ALA A 113 -11.60 -8.06 -8.26
N ARG A 114 -12.41 -8.62 -7.35
CA ARG A 114 -12.75 -7.96 -6.09
C ARG A 114 -11.53 -7.68 -5.22
N ALA A 115 -10.62 -8.64 -5.10
CA ALA A 115 -9.37 -8.46 -4.35
C ALA A 115 -8.49 -7.35 -4.98
N TYR A 116 -8.39 -7.31 -6.30
CA TYR A 116 -7.66 -6.26 -7.02
C TYR A 116 -8.25 -4.87 -6.75
N LEU A 117 -9.57 -4.73 -6.90
CA LEU A 117 -10.27 -3.46 -6.66
C LEU A 117 -10.20 -3.04 -5.19
N ASP A 118 -10.28 -3.99 -4.26
CA ASP A 118 -10.14 -3.72 -2.83
C ASP A 118 -8.76 -3.15 -2.48
N ILE A 119 -7.69 -3.73 -3.01
CA ILE A 119 -6.32 -3.27 -2.75
C ILE A 119 -6.04 -1.92 -3.41
N ASN A 120 -6.49 -1.72 -4.65
CA ASN A 120 -6.12 -0.54 -5.43
C ASN A 120 -7.10 0.63 -5.30
N CYS A 121 -8.38 0.37 -5.04
CA CYS A 121 -9.44 1.36 -5.03
C CYS A 121 -10.22 1.44 -3.71
N GLY A 122 -10.22 0.37 -2.92
CA GLY A 122 -11.05 0.26 -1.72
C GLY A 122 -10.53 1.03 -0.50
N LEU A 123 -9.24 1.32 -0.43
CA LEU A 123 -8.63 1.99 0.72
C LEU A 123 -9.20 3.40 1.01
N PRO A 124 -9.50 4.24 0.02
CA PRO A 124 -10.16 5.52 0.24
C PRO A 124 -11.65 5.41 0.54
N GLN A 125 -12.30 4.32 0.09
CA GLN A 125 -13.75 4.13 0.12
C GLN A 125 -14.25 3.22 1.25
N ALA A 126 -13.41 2.86 2.19
CA ALA A 126 -13.74 1.95 3.30
C ALA A 126 -14.86 2.41 4.23
N ARG A 127 -15.71 3.31 3.77
CA ARG A 127 -16.96 3.74 4.39
C ARG A 127 -18.07 2.68 4.36
N TRP A 128 -17.90 1.56 3.61
CA TRP A 128 -19.07 0.71 3.26
C TRP A 128 -19.22 -0.59 4.02
N SER A 129 -18.29 -0.98 4.84
CA SER A 129 -18.48 -2.14 5.70
C SER A 129 -17.73 -1.95 7.02
N GLY A 130 -18.43 -1.99 8.14
CA GLY A 130 -17.91 -1.86 9.49
C GLY A 130 -16.89 -2.92 9.93
N GLN A 131 -16.04 -3.38 9.01
CA GLN A 131 -15.04 -4.42 9.18
C GLN A 131 -13.60 -3.91 9.05
N TYR A 132 -13.35 -2.66 9.49
CA TYR A 132 -11.98 -2.30 9.81
C TYR A 132 -11.60 -2.98 11.12
N VAL A 133 -10.99 -4.10 10.97
CA VAL A 133 -10.15 -4.63 12.02
C VAL A 133 -8.90 -3.73 12.02
N GLY A 134 -8.86 -2.79 12.94
CA GLY A 134 -7.77 -1.85 13.05
C GLY A 134 -6.47 -2.59 13.29
N VAL A 135 -5.59 -2.59 12.29
CA VAL A 135 -4.20 -2.99 12.46
C VAL A 135 -3.51 -1.81 13.15
N VAL A 136 -3.27 -1.91 14.43
CA VAL A 136 -2.50 -0.90 15.16
C VAL A 136 -1.03 -1.22 14.98
N PHE A 137 -0.36 -0.45 14.13
CA PHE A 137 1.10 -0.49 14.05
C PHE A 137 1.69 0.16 15.30
N ARG A 138 2.51 -0.58 16.04
CA ARG A 138 3.32 0.00 17.11
C ARG A 138 4.54 0.63 16.46
N CYS A 139 4.61 1.97 16.47
CA CYS A 139 5.88 2.65 16.22
C CYS A 139 6.82 2.30 17.38
N PHE A 140 7.98 1.74 17.06
CA PHE A 140 9.05 1.61 18.05
C PHE A 140 9.54 3.02 18.40
N GLN A 141 9.45 3.39 19.67
CA GLN A 141 10.20 4.49 20.26
C GLN A 141 11.64 4.05 20.50
#